data_2cba6320828e329d5e28556732ae77af
#
_entry.id   2cba6320828e329d5e28556732ae77af
#
_cell.length_a   1.000
_cell.length_b   1.000
_cell.length_c   1.000
_cell.angle_alpha   90.00
_cell.angle_beta   90.00
_cell.angle_gamma   90.00
#
_symmetry.space_group_name_H-M   'P 1'
#
loop_
_entity.id
_entity.type
_entity.pdbx_description
1 polymer ?
#
loop_
_entity_poly.entity_id
_entity_poly.type
_entity_poly.pdbx_seq_one_letter_code
_entity_poly.pdbx_strand_id
1 'polypeptide(L)'
;MNMRDGSTRGLLVASLLLLSLPALAYEGSSTVNFNVTGTIEAPSCEVAVEPSNSIDLGTVSSQTFSGHAGASGASVPVKLVFSSCSADASAVIIAFSGTSFDSTHASIYKNFQTGSNGASGVGLQLQSMADQQPLGPGYQYLYTFGNDADIHTFNMVARMFSPYGQVRSGMVGFTATFDVAYK
;
A
#
# COMPACT_ATOMS: atom_id res chain seq x y z
N MET A 1 -40.84 40.96 -98.75
CA MET A 1 -40.32 42.11 -99.49
C MET A 1 -38.83 42.29 -99.18
N ASN A 2 -38.04 41.97 -100.18
CA ASN A 2 -36.72 42.45 -100.52
C ASN A 2 -35.64 42.42 -99.42
N MET A 3 -34.68 41.62 -99.62
CA MET A 3 -33.55 41.69 -100.58
C MET A 3 -32.25 42.08 -99.84
N ARG A 4 -31.31 41.19 -99.99
CA ARG A 4 -29.98 41.34 -100.57
C ARG A 4 -28.90 41.86 -99.62
N ASP A 5 -27.90 41.31 -99.54
CA ASP A 5 -26.70 40.82 -100.23
C ASP A 5 -25.47 41.25 -99.40
N GLY A 6 -24.55 40.47 -99.28
CA GLY A 6 -23.23 40.53 -99.86
C GLY A 6 -22.11 40.21 -98.90
N SER A 7 -21.55 39.07 -99.14
CA SER A 7 -20.11 38.86 -99.40
C SER A 7 -19.06 39.57 -98.54
N THR A 8 -18.13 39.00 -97.99
CA THR A 8 -16.88 38.32 -98.42
C THR A 8 -15.87 38.23 -97.31
N ARG A 9 -15.25 37.14 -97.23
CA ARG A 9 -13.85 36.82 -96.90
C ARG A 9 -13.12 37.51 -95.75
N GLY A 10 -12.58 36.67 -94.98
CA GLY A 10 -11.47 37.01 -94.07
C GLY A 10 -11.11 35.84 -93.17
N LEU A 11 -10.33 34.87 -93.66
CA LEU A 11 -9.66 33.89 -92.79
C LEU A 11 -8.71 34.64 -91.86
N LEU A 12 -8.87 34.42 -90.61
CA LEU A 12 -7.78 34.55 -89.64
C LEU A 12 -7.92 33.45 -88.62
N VAL A 13 -7.14 32.44 -88.79
CA VAL A 13 -6.89 31.37 -87.83
C VAL A 13 -6.09 31.97 -86.69
N ALA A 14 -6.77 32.32 -85.58
CA ALA A 14 -6.08 32.64 -84.35
C ALA A 14 -5.96 31.38 -83.54
N SER A 15 -4.80 30.71 -83.56
CA SER A 15 -4.44 29.60 -82.74
C SER A 15 -4.39 30.04 -81.26
N LEU A 16 -5.39 29.71 -80.47
CA LEU A 16 -5.39 29.93 -79.03
C LEU A 16 -4.65 28.77 -78.38
N LEU A 17 -3.36 28.95 -78.11
CA LEU A 17 -2.56 28.07 -77.26
C LEU A 17 -3.15 28.23 -75.82
N LEU A 18 -3.91 27.28 -75.39
CA LEU A 18 -4.27 27.08 -73.99
C LEU A 18 -3.03 26.60 -73.23
N LEU A 19 -2.33 27.52 -72.62
CA LEU A 19 -1.35 27.20 -71.61
C LEU A 19 -2.08 26.66 -70.37
N SER A 20 -2.19 25.33 -70.28
CA SER A 20 -2.58 24.65 -69.04
C SER A 20 -1.45 24.79 -68.03
N LEU A 21 -1.53 25.74 -67.14
CA LEU A 21 -0.68 25.82 -65.94
C LEU A 21 -1.06 24.65 -65.03
N PRO A 22 -0.08 23.78 -64.65
CA PRO A 22 -0.37 22.80 -63.62
C PRO A 22 -0.61 23.56 -62.30
N ALA A 23 -1.80 23.46 -61.76
CA ALA A 23 -2.08 23.87 -60.41
C ALA A 23 -1.30 22.92 -59.47
N LEU A 24 -0.19 23.40 -58.95
CA LEU A 24 0.50 22.72 -57.84
C LEU A 24 -0.41 22.84 -56.65
N ALA A 25 -1.26 21.81 -56.41
CA ALA A 25 -1.92 21.63 -55.16
C ALA A 25 -0.83 21.38 -54.12
N TYR A 26 -0.50 22.40 -53.33
CA TYR A 26 0.33 22.27 -52.16
C TYR A 26 -0.51 21.56 -51.09
N GLU A 27 -0.33 20.24 -50.97
CA GLU A 27 -0.83 19.49 -49.84
C GLU A 27 0.05 19.79 -48.62
N GLY A 28 -0.25 20.89 -47.99
CA GLY A 28 0.38 21.25 -46.72
C GLY A 28 -0.17 20.35 -45.60
N SER A 29 0.47 19.21 -45.35
CA SER A 29 0.21 18.45 -44.14
C SER A 29 0.85 19.18 -42.95
N SER A 30 0.03 19.75 -42.06
CA SER A 30 0.52 20.31 -40.83
C SER A 30 0.47 19.21 -39.74
N THR A 31 1.66 18.77 -39.33
CA THR A 31 1.79 17.86 -38.19
C THR A 31 1.99 18.71 -36.93
N VAL A 32 1.04 18.60 -35.99
CA VAL A 32 1.15 19.22 -34.68
C VAL A 32 1.51 18.14 -33.67
N ASN A 33 2.70 18.25 -33.08
CA ASN A 33 3.14 17.40 -31.98
C ASN A 33 2.88 18.14 -30.67
N PHE A 34 2.20 17.51 -29.76
CA PHE A 34 2.05 18.02 -28.39
C PHE A 34 2.51 16.95 -27.40
N ASN A 35 3.19 17.39 -26.36
CA ASN A 35 3.65 16.51 -25.29
C ASN A 35 2.59 16.50 -24.20
N VAL A 36 2.20 15.29 -23.78
CA VAL A 36 1.34 15.07 -22.63
C VAL A 36 2.18 14.40 -21.56
N THR A 37 2.32 15.04 -20.41
CA THR A 37 3.03 14.49 -19.27
C THR A 37 2.07 14.38 -18.10
N GLY A 38 2.22 13.32 -17.29
CA GLY A 38 1.46 13.09 -16.08
C GLY A 38 2.29 12.26 -15.12
N THR A 39 1.97 12.36 -13.84
CA THR A 39 2.57 11.55 -12.78
C THR A 39 1.49 10.61 -12.25
N ILE A 40 1.85 9.35 -12.05
CA ILE A 40 1.01 8.37 -11.35
C ILE A 40 1.68 8.14 -10.00
N GLU A 41 0.99 8.51 -8.93
CA GLU A 41 1.45 8.27 -7.58
C GLU A 41 0.85 6.97 -7.05
N ALA A 42 1.66 6.19 -6.30
CA ALA A 42 1.17 5.01 -5.61
C ALA A 42 0.33 5.43 -4.39
N PRO A 43 -0.73 4.68 -4.05
CA PRO A 43 -1.48 4.93 -2.82
C PRO A 43 -0.55 4.86 -1.60
N SER A 44 -0.72 5.77 -0.65
CA SER A 44 0.10 5.88 0.55
C SER A 44 -0.67 6.53 1.70
N CYS A 45 -0.23 6.24 2.93
CA CYS A 45 -0.67 6.92 4.14
C CYS A 45 0.54 7.22 5.03
N GLU A 46 0.38 8.15 5.95
CA GLU A 46 1.25 8.25 7.12
C GLU A 46 0.84 7.18 8.12
N VAL A 47 1.82 6.43 8.67
CA VAL A 47 1.57 5.34 9.61
C VAL A 47 2.25 5.63 10.94
N ALA A 48 1.49 5.54 12.01
CA ALA A 48 1.98 5.70 13.37
C ALA A 48 1.55 4.54 14.27
N VAL A 49 2.36 4.28 15.31
CA VAL A 49 2.02 3.33 16.39
C VAL A 49 1.56 4.12 17.60
N GLU A 50 0.41 3.78 18.16
CA GLU A 50 -0.09 4.34 19.41
C GLU A 50 -0.15 3.28 20.53
N PRO A 51 0.14 3.68 21.77
CA PRO A 51 0.46 5.04 22.25
C PRO A 51 1.88 5.52 21.89
N SER A 52 2.79 4.63 21.50
CA SER A 52 4.15 4.95 21.06
C SER A 52 4.81 3.74 20.40
N ASN A 53 5.96 3.93 19.75
CA ASN A 53 6.77 2.83 19.19
C ASN A 53 7.42 1.94 20.27
N SER A 54 7.33 2.33 21.56
CA SER A 54 7.80 1.56 22.70
C SER A 54 6.63 1.24 23.61
N ILE A 55 6.24 -0.03 23.66
CA ILE A 55 5.09 -0.53 24.43
C ILE A 55 5.60 -1.19 25.69
N ASP A 56 5.17 -0.69 26.84
CA ASP A 56 5.46 -1.29 28.14
C ASP A 56 4.38 -2.35 28.46
N LEU A 57 4.80 -3.60 28.60
CA LEU A 57 3.93 -4.71 28.99
C LEU A 57 3.81 -4.86 30.52
N GLY A 58 4.48 -4.00 31.28
CA GLY A 58 4.50 -4.02 32.72
C GLY A 58 5.28 -5.20 33.33
N THR A 59 5.02 -5.45 34.61
CA THR A 59 5.61 -6.55 35.36
C THR A 59 4.58 -7.63 35.65
N VAL A 60 4.91 -8.88 35.35
CA VAL A 60 4.05 -10.04 35.60
C VAL A 60 4.80 -11.03 36.47
N SER A 61 4.11 -11.59 37.49
CA SER A 61 4.70 -12.63 38.32
C SER A 61 4.98 -13.89 37.48
N SER A 62 6.15 -14.53 37.67
CA SER A 62 6.44 -15.82 37.02
C SER A 62 5.45 -16.92 37.41
N GLN A 63 4.83 -16.81 38.58
CA GLN A 63 3.80 -17.76 39.05
C GLN A 63 2.54 -17.75 38.16
N THR A 64 2.23 -16.61 37.51
CA THR A 64 1.12 -16.53 36.53
C THR A 64 1.31 -17.52 35.40
N PHE A 65 2.54 -17.80 35.02
CA PHE A 65 2.88 -18.65 33.89
C PHE A 65 3.29 -20.06 34.31
N SER A 66 3.99 -20.18 35.47
CA SER A 66 4.62 -21.43 35.90
C SER A 66 3.58 -22.55 36.13
N GLY A 67 3.73 -23.66 35.41
CA GLY A 67 2.80 -24.78 35.44
C GLY A 67 1.54 -24.58 34.60
N HIS A 68 1.39 -23.43 33.91
CA HIS A 68 0.20 -23.09 33.16
C HIS A 68 0.58 -22.84 31.67
N ALA A 69 0.61 -23.91 30.86
CA ALA A 69 0.80 -23.78 29.45
C ALA A 69 -0.32 -22.94 28.81
N GLY A 70 0.04 -21.99 27.91
CA GLY A 70 -0.91 -21.09 27.30
C GLY A 70 -1.32 -19.89 28.16
N ALA A 71 -0.72 -19.71 29.33
CA ALA A 71 -1.00 -18.56 30.20
C ALA A 71 -0.48 -17.26 29.60
N SER A 72 -1.21 -16.17 29.85
CA SER A 72 -0.85 -14.82 29.40
C SER A 72 -0.88 -13.81 30.55
N GLY A 73 -0.07 -12.78 30.40
CA GLY A 73 -0.13 -11.58 31.22
C GLY A 73 -1.29 -10.65 30.81
N ALA A 74 -1.35 -9.49 31.43
CA ALA A 74 -2.30 -8.45 31.06
C ALA A 74 -2.13 -8.03 29.59
N SER A 75 -3.25 -7.74 28.95
CA SER A 75 -3.27 -7.24 27.57
C SER A 75 -3.07 -5.72 27.57
N VAL A 76 -2.20 -5.25 26.70
CA VAL A 76 -1.95 -3.84 26.45
C VAL A 76 -2.45 -3.51 25.05
N PRO A 77 -3.35 -2.53 24.88
CA PRO A 77 -3.83 -2.13 23.56
C PRO A 77 -2.70 -1.44 22.78
N VAL A 78 -2.62 -1.76 21.51
CA VAL A 78 -1.70 -1.16 20.53
C VAL A 78 -2.50 -0.87 19.27
N LYS A 79 -2.23 0.27 18.63
CA LYS A 79 -2.93 0.67 17.42
C LYS A 79 -1.93 1.03 16.34
N LEU A 80 -2.25 0.67 15.10
CA LEU A 80 -1.68 1.28 13.92
C LEU A 80 -2.67 2.32 13.40
N VAL A 81 -2.21 3.55 13.33
CA VAL A 81 -3.01 4.69 12.87
C VAL A 81 -2.51 5.08 11.49
N PHE A 82 -3.43 5.08 10.54
CA PHE A 82 -3.20 5.51 9.15
C PHE A 82 -3.89 6.85 8.96
N SER A 83 -3.13 7.87 8.61
CA SER A 83 -3.60 9.24 8.39
C SER A 83 -3.06 9.79 7.08
N SER A 84 -3.62 10.91 6.63
CA SER A 84 -3.20 11.57 5.38
C SER A 84 -3.17 10.61 4.19
N CYS A 85 -4.13 9.68 4.14
CA CYS A 85 -4.18 8.68 3.09
C CYS A 85 -4.54 9.32 1.74
N SER A 86 -3.90 8.84 0.66
CA SER A 86 -4.31 9.19 -0.69
C SER A 86 -5.73 8.68 -0.97
N ALA A 87 -6.49 9.37 -1.81
CA ALA A 87 -7.88 9.03 -2.12
C ALA A 87 -8.07 7.62 -2.70
N ASP A 88 -7.03 7.08 -3.29
CA ASP A 88 -7.03 5.74 -3.91
C ASP A 88 -6.70 4.61 -2.91
N ALA A 89 -6.29 4.95 -1.68
CA ALA A 89 -6.01 3.95 -0.66
C ALA A 89 -7.32 3.46 -0.03
N SER A 90 -7.71 2.22 -0.29
CA SER A 90 -8.94 1.61 0.23
C SER A 90 -8.70 0.51 1.27
N ALA A 91 -7.50 -0.06 1.27
CA ALA A 91 -7.10 -1.11 2.19
C ALA A 91 -5.58 -1.19 2.29
N VAL A 92 -5.10 -1.89 3.30
CA VAL A 92 -3.68 -2.21 3.47
C VAL A 92 -3.51 -3.69 3.79
N ILE A 93 -2.42 -4.26 3.30
CA ILE A 93 -1.90 -5.53 3.80
C ILE A 93 -0.78 -5.18 4.78
N ILE A 94 -0.94 -5.60 6.03
CA ILE A 94 0.04 -5.45 7.09
C ILE A 94 0.78 -6.78 7.22
N ALA A 95 2.06 -6.81 6.87
CA ALA A 95 2.91 -7.98 7.02
C ALA A 95 3.72 -7.88 8.31
N PHE A 96 3.59 -8.87 9.18
CA PHE A 96 4.27 -8.91 10.47
C PHE A 96 5.55 -9.74 10.37
N SER A 97 6.64 -9.19 10.88
CA SER A 97 7.96 -9.84 10.86
C SER A 97 8.66 -9.73 12.22
N GLY A 98 9.60 -10.62 12.45
CA GLY A 98 10.35 -10.73 13.68
C GLY A 98 10.91 -12.13 13.88
N THR A 99 11.44 -12.40 15.07
CA THR A 99 11.96 -13.73 15.42
C THR A 99 10.85 -14.53 16.12
N SER A 100 10.51 -15.69 15.58
CA SER A 100 9.54 -16.62 16.18
C SER A 100 10.09 -17.25 17.48
N PHE A 101 9.18 -17.51 18.41
CA PHE A 101 9.51 -18.16 19.68
C PHE A 101 10.17 -19.54 19.44
N ASP A 102 9.49 -20.39 18.66
CA ASP A 102 10.01 -21.66 18.12
C ASP A 102 9.18 -22.08 16.90
N SER A 103 9.49 -23.22 16.31
CA SER A 103 8.79 -23.73 15.12
C SER A 103 7.34 -24.14 15.37
N THR A 104 6.99 -24.51 16.61
CA THR A 104 5.62 -24.91 16.99
C THR A 104 4.76 -23.69 17.30
N HIS A 105 5.37 -22.63 17.86
CA HIS A 105 4.71 -21.39 18.22
C HIS A 105 5.27 -20.24 17.39
N ALA A 106 5.22 -20.40 16.06
CA ALA A 106 5.78 -19.45 15.10
C ALA A 106 5.10 -18.07 15.16
N SER A 107 3.84 -18.00 15.60
CA SER A 107 3.10 -16.74 15.77
C SER A 107 3.43 -15.95 17.02
N ILE A 108 4.30 -16.45 17.87
CA ILE A 108 4.76 -15.78 19.09
C ILE A 108 6.15 -15.22 18.86
N TYR A 109 6.38 -13.96 19.25
CA TYR A 109 7.70 -13.33 19.15
C TYR A 109 8.59 -13.78 20.27
N LYS A 110 9.83 -14.08 19.93
CA LYS A 110 10.86 -14.52 20.87
C LYS A 110 11.40 -13.35 21.70
N ASN A 111 11.62 -13.60 22.99
CA ASN A 111 12.35 -12.69 23.82
C ASN A 111 13.82 -12.58 23.32
N PHE A 112 14.29 -11.35 23.03
CA PHE A 112 15.67 -11.13 22.65
C PHE A 112 16.60 -10.94 23.84
N GLN A 113 16.05 -10.69 25.03
CA GLN A 113 16.83 -10.64 26.26
C GLN A 113 17.32 -12.04 26.62
N THR A 114 18.63 -12.24 26.59
CA THR A 114 19.26 -13.54 26.82
C THR A 114 20.19 -13.50 28.04
N GLY A 115 20.78 -14.65 28.38
CA GLY A 115 21.70 -14.76 29.49
C GLY A 115 21.02 -14.85 30.86
N SER A 116 21.74 -14.57 31.93
CA SER A 116 21.27 -14.71 33.31
C SER A 116 20.15 -13.76 33.69
N ASN A 117 20.13 -12.57 33.07
CA ASN A 117 19.13 -11.52 33.34
C ASN A 117 17.88 -11.61 32.47
N GLY A 118 17.90 -12.40 31.39
CA GLY A 118 16.75 -12.55 30.49
C GLY A 118 15.75 -13.59 31.01
N ALA A 119 14.45 -13.28 30.88
CA ALA A 119 13.41 -14.27 31.11
C ALA A 119 13.44 -15.34 30.01
N SER A 120 13.09 -16.59 30.36
CA SER A 120 12.90 -17.66 29.38
C SER A 120 11.52 -18.28 29.49
N GLY A 121 11.05 -18.91 28.40
CA GLY A 121 9.73 -19.54 28.35
C GLY A 121 8.55 -18.58 28.17
N VAL A 122 8.85 -17.27 27.92
CA VAL A 122 7.86 -16.22 27.65
C VAL A 122 8.18 -15.58 26.31
N GLY A 123 7.13 -15.35 25.50
CA GLY A 123 7.17 -14.60 24.26
C GLY A 123 6.14 -13.48 24.25
N LEU A 124 6.14 -12.68 23.18
CA LEU A 124 5.10 -11.70 22.92
C LEU A 124 4.05 -12.30 22.00
N GLN A 125 2.79 -12.22 22.41
CA GLN A 125 1.64 -12.50 21.57
C GLN A 125 1.01 -11.17 21.14
N LEU A 126 0.86 -10.98 19.83
CA LEU A 126 0.03 -9.93 19.23
C LEU A 126 -1.22 -10.56 18.62
N GLN A 127 -2.36 -9.93 18.81
CA GLN A 127 -3.64 -10.37 18.24
C GLN A 127 -4.45 -9.18 17.75
N SER A 128 -5.13 -9.37 16.63
CA SER A 128 -6.16 -8.42 16.16
C SER A 128 -7.31 -8.36 17.17
N MET A 129 -7.81 -7.16 17.46
CA MET A 129 -8.98 -6.99 18.32
C MET A 129 -10.29 -7.30 17.58
N ALA A 130 -10.29 -7.25 16.25
CA ALA A 130 -11.50 -7.46 15.46
C ALA A 130 -11.91 -8.94 15.42
N ASP A 131 -10.94 -9.84 15.27
CA ASP A 131 -11.19 -11.26 15.00
C ASP A 131 -10.26 -12.22 15.76
N GLN A 132 -9.43 -11.66 16.64
CA GLN A 132 -8.46 -12.40 17.47
C GLN A 132 -7.41 -13.19 16.67
N GLN A 133 -7.24 -12.87 15.40
CA GLN A 133 -6.21 -13.49 14.58
C GLN A 133 -4.81 -13.19 15.14
N PRO A 134 -3.90 -14.20 15.13
CA PRO A 134 -2.53 -13.98 15.57
C PRO A 134 -1.80 -13.08 14.55
N LEU A 135 -1.02 -12.13 15.06
CA LEU A 135 -0.24 -11.18 14.30
C LEU A 135 1.26 -11.41 14.57
N GLY A 136 1.71 -12.63 14.33
CA GLY A 136 3.06 -13.08 14.60
C GLY A 136 3.99 -12.99 13.38
N PRO A 137 5.27 -13.36 13.55
CA PRO A 137 6.23 -13.40 12.46
C PRO A 137 5.72 -14.23 11.27
N GLY A 138 5.74 -13.65 10.07
CA GLY A 138 5.30 -14.29 8.83
C GLY A 138 3.79 -14.17 8.55
N TYR A 139 3.00 -13.60 9.46
CA TYR A 139 1.57 -13.39 9.24
C TYR A 139 1.31 -12.12 8.45
N GLN A 140 0.22 -12.14 7.68
CA GLN A 140 -0.29 -10.97 6.97
C GLN A 140 -1.75 -10.74 7.35
N TYR A 141 -2.12 -9.49 7.49
CA TYR A 141 -3.49 -9.08 7.80
C TYR A 141 -3.98 -8.07 6.76
N LEU A 142 -5.13 -8.35 6.14
CA LEU A 142 -5.80 -7.40 5.26
C LEU A 142 -6.72 -6.50 6.11
N TYR A 143 -6.40 -5.23 6.19
CA TYR A 143 -7.22 -4.23 6.84
C TYR A 143 -7.85 -3.30 5.81
N THR A 144 -9.18 -3.32 5.73
CA THR A 144 -9.96 -2.47 4.82
C THR A 144 -10.36 -1.18 5.54
N PHE A 145 -10.14 -0.06 4.88
CA PHE A 145 -10.51 1.26 5.41
C PHE A 145 -12.03 1.46 5.37
N GLY A 146 -12.56 2.15 6.38
CA GLY A 146 -13.95 2.58 6.37
C GLY A 146 -14.15 3.79 5.44
N ASN A 147 -15.38 3.97 4.94
CA ASN A 147 -15.68 4.96 3.90
C ASN A 147 -15.70 6.42 4.39
N ASP A 148 -15.73 6.67 5.71
CA ASP A 148 -16.07 7.98 6.26
C ASP A 148 -15.03 8.55 7.24
N ALA A 149 -13.82 8.02 7.25
CA ALA A 149 -12.82 8.44 8.23
C ALA A 149 -11.55 9.00 7.55
N ASP A 150 -11.14 10.21 7.96
CA ASP A 150 -9.84 10.77 7.62
C ASP A 150 -8.66 10.01 8.27
N ILE A 151 -8.99 9.23 9.31
CA ILE A 151 -8.04 8.45 10.10
C ILE A 151 -8.58 7.03 10.25
N HIS A 152 -7.79 6.05 9.81
CA HIS A 152 -8.11 4.65 9.94
C HIS A 152 -7.25 4.01 11.03
N THR A 153 -7.85 3.19 11.88
CA THR A 153 -7.16 2.62 13.03
C THR A 153 -7.30 1.11 13.06
N PHE A 154 -6.18 0.42 12.95
CA PHE A 154 -6.11 -1.02 13.17
C PHE A 154 -5.77 -1.31 14.63
N ASN A 155 -6.70 -1.91 15.35
CA ASN A 155 -6.57 -2.18 16.79
C ASN A 155 -6.07 -3.60 17.03
N MET A 156 -5.06 -3.72 17.89
CA MET A 156 -4.49 -4.99 18.33
C MET A 156 -4.18 -4.97 19.82
N VAL A 157 -3.92 -6.12 20.38
CA VAL A 157 -3.46 -6.29 21.75
C VAL A 157 -2.09 -6.97 21.77
N ALA A 158 -1.25 -6.51 22.70
CA ALA A 158 0.04 -7.10 23.00
C ALA A 158 0.02 -7.67 24.41
N ARG A 159 0.58 -8.87 24.61
CA ARG A 159 0.70 -9.47 25.94
C ARG A 159 1.87 -10.43 26.02
N MET A 160 2.42 -10.58 27.21
CA MET A 160 3.33 -11.69 27.49
C MET A 160 2.57 -12.99 27.45
N PHE A 161 3.14 -14.03 26.86
CA PHE A 161 2.51 -15.33 26.69
C PHE A 161 3.52 -16.45 26.90
N SER A 162 3.15 -17.47 27.67
CA SER A 162 3.97 -18.63 27.90
C SER A 162 3.36 -19.88 27.23
N PRO A 163 3.91 -20.34 26.09
CA PRO A 163 3.38 -21.50 25.39
C PRO A 163 3.38 -22.79 26.23
N TYR A 164 4.44 -22.97 27.02
CA TYR A 164 4.70 -24.23 27.72
C TYR A 164 4.52 -24.17 29.24
N GLY A 165 4.35 -22.99 29.83
CA GLY A 165 4.25 -22.82 31.29
C GLY A 165 5.57 -23.08 32.03
N GLN A 166 6.68 -23.15 31.32
CA GLN A 166 8.03 -23.33 31.89
C GLN A 166 8.78 -21.99 31.83
N VAL A 167 8.68 -21.22 32.88
CA VAL A 167 9.16 -19.83 32.88
C VAL A 167 10.26 -19.64 33.91
N ARG A 168 11.32 -18.97 33.48
CA ARG A 168 12.34 -18.41 34.35
C ARG A 168 12.18 -16.91 34.37
N SER A 169 12.14 -16.32 35.57
CA SER A 169 12.02 -14.85 35.74
C SER A 169 13.24 -14.13 35.19
N GLY A 170 13.04 -12.91 34.75
CA GLY A 170 14.05 -12.03 34.16
C GLY A 170 13.42 -10.93 33.31
N MET A 171 14.24 -10.20 32.61
CA MET A 171 13.79 -9.15 31.69
C MET A 171 13.25 -9.73 30.37
N VAL A 172 12.28 -9.06 29.83
CA VAL A 172 11.75 -9.34 28.49
C VAL A 172 12.00 -8.14 27.57
N GLY A 173 12.20 -8.44 26.29
CA GLY A 173 12.26 -7.46 25.22
C GLY A 173 11.89 -8.15 23.91
N PHE A 174 11.03 -7.51 23.13
CA PHE A 174 10.53 -8.06 21.90
C PHE A 174 10.60 -7.01 20.80
N THR A 175 10.84 -7.45 19.58
CA THR A 175 10.76 -6.61 18.39
C THR A 175 9.75 -7.22 17.44
N ALA A 176 8.71 -6.46 17.14
CA ALA A 176 7.77 -6.75 16.05
C ALA A 176 7.91 -5.65 15.01
N THR A 177 8.10 -6.03 13.76
CA THR A 177 8.16 -5.11 12.63
C THR A 177 6.96 -5.36 11.74
N PHE A 178 6.38 -4.30 11.19
CA PHE A 178 5.32 -4.42 10.20
C PHE A 178 5.64 -3.60 8.97
N ASP A 179 5.45 -4.23 7.83
CA ASP A 179 5.51 -3.62 6.51
C ASP A 179 4.09 -3.44 6.00
N VAL A 180 3.81 -2.29 5.42
CA VAL A 180 2.48 -1.93 4.94
C VAL A 180 2.50 -1.82 3.42
N ALA A 181 1.63 -2.59 2.76
CA ALA A 181 1.40 -2.49 1.32
C ALA A 181 -0.03 -2.00 1.08
N TYR A 182 -0.19 -0.93 0.31
CA TYR A 182 -1.47 -0.28 0.04
C TYR A 182 -2.19 -0.93 -1.14
N LYS A 183 -3.53 -0.86 -1.10
CA LYS A 183 -4.44 -1.33 -2.15
C LYS A 183 -5.51 -0.31 -2.47
#